data_7dc254b883ece565ba31beb9e3a3270e
#
_entry.id   7dc254b883ece565ba31beb9e3a3270e
#
_cell.length_a   1.000
_cell.length_b   1.000
_cell.length_c   1.000
_cell.angle_alpha   90.00
_cell.angle_beta   90.00
_cell.angle_gamma   90.00
#
_symmetry.space_group_name_H-M   'P 1'
#
loop_
_entity.id
_entity.type
_entity.pdbx_description
1 polymer ?
#
loop_
_entity_poly.entity_id
_entity_poly.type
_entity_poly.pdbx_seq_one_letter_code
_entity_poly.pdbx_strand_id
1 'polypeptide(L)'
;MKSPCTAIVTAMLILMAGDVEGQAPDASKTDKAVISRLSVQFGINSKIITHLDLTPTFQTKSRWSLVIAKQPDEESSVEDGGGNRIGAVSICFVENGEPDCSEEMLLAKYREAKISFVAGEHPFYELFASDVVFSGPGRTLPLLRIKSCTNRGFNGNCGVSTFLFAYDRNADKFRVVFFNMTGRNNNEETRLVQSGPLLGNVIVAYPTSNAPFTYFVEVHKRTSDSEYSRVLTYRGTTGYGDGNALAVIDSEMPETLRRLGLWKIGDPLPVPPNTRCARLVMRKGVEWCDPH
;
A
#
# COMPACT_ATOMS: atom_id res chain seq x y z
N MET A 1 -74.93 15.19 -13.19
CA MET A 1 -74.23 13.95 -12.86
C MET A 1 -73.07 14.35 -11.96
N LYS A 2 -73.13 14.00 -10.66
CA LYS A 2 -72.15 14.39 -9.66
C LYS A 2 -71.11 13.26 -9.50
N SER A 3 -69.86 13.60 -9.67
CA SER A 3 -68.71 12.68 -9.44
C SER A 3 -68.22 12.80 -8.01
N PRO A 4 -67.94 11.71 -7.28
CA PRO A 4 -67.45 11.79 -5.93
C PRO A 4 -65.91 11.92 -5.89
N CYS A 5 -65.44 12.86 -5.07
CA CYS A 5 -64.03 12.98 -4.67
C CYS A 5 -63.65 11.86 -3.70
N THR A 6 -62.72 11.04 -4.08
CA THR A 6 -62.09 10.05 -3.21
C THR A 6 -60.89 10.70 -2.52
N ALA A 7 -60.98 10.88 -1.22
CA ALA A 7 -59.88 11.36 -0.38
C ALA A 7 -58.92 10.22 -0.12
N ILE A 8 -57.66 10.32 -0.58
CA ILE A 8 -56.58 9.42 -0.23
C ILE A 8 -55.94 9.93 1.08
N VAL A 9 -56.12 9.21 2.13
CA VAL A 9 -55.42 9.44 3.41
C VAL A 9 -54.06 8.76 3.30
N THR A 10 -53.00 9.55 3.13
CA THR A 10 -51.60 9.08 3.16
C THR A 10 -51.20 8.97 4.63
N ALA A 11 -51.11 7.75 5.13
CA ALA A 11 -50.54 7.48 6.43
C ALA A 11 -49.01 7.62 6.34
N MET A 12 -48.50 8.65 7.01
CA MET A 12 -47.06 8.92 7.11
C MET A 12 -46.50 8.04 8.25
N LEU A 13 -45.90 6.91 7.89
CA LEU A 13 -45.11 6.09 8.82
C LEU A 13 -43.82 6.85 9.15
N ILE A 14 -43.75 7.45 10.32
CA ILE A 14 -42.53 7.97 10.90
C ILE A 14 -41.75 6.76 11.43
N LEU A 15 -40.77 6.27 10.63
CA LEU A 15 -39.72 5.37 11.08
C LEU A 15 -38.82 6.18 12.00
N MET A 16 -38.95 5.99 13.30
CA MET A 16 -37.95 6.39 14.27
C MET A 16 -36.69 5.52 14.03
N ALA A 17 -35.79 6.01 13.19
CA ALA A 17 -34.42 5.51 13.15
C ALA A 17 -33.77 5.92 14.48
N GLY A 18 -33.73 4.99 15.43
CA GLY A 18 -32.91 5.15 16.61
C GLY A 18 -31.47 5.21 16.17
N ASP A 19 -30.86 6.38 16.27
CA ASP A 19 -29.42 6.54 16.16
C ASP A 19 -28.79 5.71 17.28
N VAL A 20 -28.33 4.51 16.92
CA VAL A 20 -27.33 3.80 17.73
C VAL A 20 -26.04 4.58 17.53
N GLU A 21 -25.84 5.61 18.34
CA GLU A 21 -24.51 6.21 18.53
C GLU A 21 -23.58 5.12 19.06
N GLY A 22 -23.01 4.36 18.14
CA GLY A 22 -21.87 3.51 18.43
C GLY A 22 -20.72 4.43 18.80
N GLN A 23 -20.48 4.62 20.11
CA GLN A 23 -19.32 5.34 20.60
C GLN A 23 -18.09 4.86 19.82
N ALA A 24 -17.40 5.80 19.14
CA ALA A 24 -16.12 5.53 18.53
C ALA A 24 -15.21 4.86 19.57
N PRO A 25 -14.47 3.80 19.20
CA PRO A 25 -13.61 3.14 20.17
C PRO A 25 -12.67 4.19 20.76
N ASP A 26 -12.56 4.18 22.08
CA ASP A 26 -11.62 5.04 22.78
C ASP A 26 -10.20 4.63 22.30
N ALA A 27 -9.64 5.40 21.35
CA ALA A 27 -8.33 5.16 20.76
C ALA A 27 -7.28 4.92 21.85
N SER A 28 -7.40 5.61 22.97
CA SER A 28 -6.55 5.45 24.14
C SER A 28 -6.60 4.04 24.75
N LYS A 29 -7.76 3.37 24.75
CA LYS A 29 -7.86 1.98 25.25
C LYS A 29 -7.22 0.98 24.30
N THR A 30 -7.45 1.15 22.99
CA THR A 30 -6.84 0.32 21.96
C THR A 30 -5.32 0.45 21.98
N ASP A 31 -4.81 1.67 22.05
CA ASP A 31 -3.38 1.93 22.12
C ASP A 31 -2.73 1.29 23.36
N LYS A 32 -3.38 1.39 24.54
CA LYS A 32 -2.90 0.72 25.75
C LYS A 32 -2.88 -0.79 25.63
N ALA A 33 -3.90 -1.40 25.01
CA ALA A 33 -3.93 -2.85 24.76
C ALA A 33 -2.79 -3.30 23.86
N VAL A 34 -2.52 -2.55 22.77
CA VAL A 34 -1.40 -2.82 21.87
C VAL A 34 -0.05 -2.67 22.58
N ILE A 35 0.17 -1.57 23.29
CA ILE A 35 1.42 -1.37 24.05
C ILE A 35 1.64 -2.48 25.06
N SER A 36 0.60 -2.85 25.80
CA SER A 36 0.68 -3.98 26.77
C SER A 36 1.04 -5.28 26.07
N ARG A 37 0.43 -5.57 24.92
CA ARG A 37 0.72 -6.79 24.13
C ARG A 37 2.17 -6.82 23.67
N LEU A 38 2.66 -5.72 23.11
CA LEU A 38 4.04 -5.60 22.61
C LEU A 38 5.05 -5.67 23.75
N SER A 39 4.76 -5.06 24.90
CA SER A 39 5.62 -5.16 26.10
C SER A 39 5.77 -6.61 26.58
N VAL A 40 4.68 -7.38 26.60
CA VAL A 40 4.70 -8.81 26.97
C VAL A 40 5.43 -9.64 25.92
N GLN A 41 5.21 -9.37 24.64
CA GLN A 41 5.75 -10.18 23.53
C GLN A 41 7.24 -9.92 23.29
N PHE A 42 7.68 -8.67 23.41
CA PHE A 42 9.03 -8.25 23.02
C PHE A 42 9.84 -7.64 24.18
N GLY A 43 9.23 -7.45 25.37
CA GLY A 43 9.90 -6.87 26.52
C GLY A 43 10.29 -5.40 26.40
N ILE A 44 9.70 -4.66 25.46
CA ILE A 44 10.19 -3.34 25.04
C ILE A 44 9.08 -2.29 25.15
N ASN A 45 9.47 -1.08 25.58
CA ASN A 45 8.61 0.10 25.53
C ASN A 45 8.50 0.58 24.08
N SER A 46 7.29 0.53 23.52
CA SER A 46 7.00 1.01 22.17
C SER A 46 6.12 2.25 22.24
N LYS A 47 6.23 3.10 21.23
CA LYS A 47 5.38 4.30 21.04
C LYS A 47 4.48 4.09 19.83
N ILE A 48 3.20 4.39 19.98
CA ILE A 48 2.28 4.41 18.84
C ILE A 48 2.68 5.56 17.90
N ILE A 49 2.87 5.22 16.63
CA ILE A 49 3.18 6.18 15.56
C ILE A 49 2.04 6.32 14.55
N THR A 50 1.14 5.34 14.49
CA THR A 50 -0.05 5.38 13.63
C THR A 50 -1.19 4.64 14.28
N HIS A 51 -2.39 5.23 14.19
CA HIS A 51 -3.65 4.59 14.51
C HIS A 51 -4.68 4.96 13.43
N LEU A 52 -5.20 3.95 12.72
CA LEU A 52 -6.21 4.11 11.68
C LEU A 52 -7.45 3.30 12.04
N ASP A 53 -8.61 3.94 12.14
CA ASP A 53 -9.90 3.23 12.19
C ASP A 53 -10.26 2.78 10.76
N LEU A 54 -10.29 1.47 10.56
CA LEU A 54 -10.57 0.86 9.26
C LEU A 54 -12.07 0.59 9.05
N THR A 55 -12.85 0.58 10.15
CA THR A 55 -14.26 0.18 10.15
C THR A 55 -15.10 1.00 9.17
N PRO A 56 -15.09 2.35 9.21
CA PRO A 56 -16.00 3.13 8.37
C PRO A 56 -15.63 3.02 6.88
N THR A 57 -14.34 3.00 6.56
CA THR A 57 -13.88 2.98 5.17
C THR A 57 -14.10 1.63 4.50
N PHE A 58 -13.84 0.53 5.20
CA PHE A 58 -14.01 -0.82 4.69
C PHE A 58 -15.39 -1.40 4.95
N GLN A 59 -16.23 -0.71 5.76
CA GLN A 59 -17.54 -1.19 6.18
C GLN A 59 -17.46 -2.62 6.74
N THR A 60 -16.54 -2.80 7.68
CA THR A 60 -16.27 -4.10 8.30
C THR A 60 -17.42 -4.55 9.20
N LYS A 61 -17.56 -5.88 9.43
CA LYS A 61 -18.56 -6.43 10.33
C LYS A 61 -18.17 -6.19 11.80
N SER A 62 -16.92 -6.53 12.13
CA SER A 62 -16.30 -6.23 13.41
C SER A 62 -15.65 -4.85 13.38
N ARG A 63 -15.30 -4.32 14.54
CA ARG A 63 -14.47 -3.09 14.63
C ARG A 63 -13.03 -3.42 14.36
N TRP A 64 -12.47 -2.78 13.33
CA TRP A 64 -11.09 -3.00 12.93
C TRP A 64 -10.28 -1.71 12.98
N SER A 65 -9.09 -1.81 13.54
CA SER A 65 -8.09 -0.74 13.51
C SER A 65 -6.73 -1.29 13.09
N LEU A 66 -5.92 -0.43 12.46
CA LEU A 66 -4.50 -0.64 12.30
C LEU A 66 -3.78 0.23 13.32
N VAL A 67 -2.94 -0.39 14.14
CA VAL A 67 -2.06 0.31 15.08
C VAL A 67 -0.64 -0.06 14.76
N ILE A 68 0.21 0.96 14.56
CA ILE A 68 1.62 0.77 14.31
C ILE A 68 2.40 1.42 15.44
N ALA A 69 3.30 0.64 16.03
CA ALA A 69 4.15 1.05 17.13
C ALA A 69 5.62 0.98 16.71
N LYS A 70 6.42 1.92 17.21
CA LYS A 70 7.87 1.95 17.00
C LYS A 70 8.58 1.79 18.34
N GLN A 71 9.58 0.95 18.37
CA GLN A 71 10.53 0.84 19.47
C GLN A 71 11.45 2.07 19.50
N PRO A 72 11.98 2.44 20.67
CA PRO A 72 13.01 3.48 20.73
C PRO A 72 14.21 3.11 19.87
N ASP A 73 14.84 4.13 19.28
CA ASP A 73 16.15 3.94 18.68
C ASP A 73 17.17 3.75 19.81
N GLU A 74 18.03 2.77 19.71
CA GLU A 74 19.07 2.48 20.70
C GLU A 74 20.39 3.11 20.24
N GLU A 75 21.04 3.86 21.11
CA GLU A 75 22.42 4.28 20.90
C GLU A 75 23.34 3.05 21.11
N SER A 76 23.98 2.59 20.05
CA SER A 76 24.96 1.52 20.16
C SER A 76 26.23 2.08 20.81
N SER A 77 26.81 1.36 21.76
CA SER A 77 28.06 1.73 22.37
C SER A 77 29.19 1.77 21.33
N VAL A 78 30.17 2.65 21.55
CA VAL A 78 31.33 2.81 20.65
C VAL A 78 32.09 1.50 20.42
N GLU A 79 31.97 0.53 21.34
CA GLU A 79 32.61 -0.78 21.27
C GLU A 79 32.04 -1.68 20.17
N ASP A 80 30.78 -1.46 19.74
CA ASP A 80 30.11 -2.21 18.68
C ASP A 80 30.23 -1.55 17.28
N GLY A 81 31.12 -0.63 17.09
CA GLY A 81 31.37 0.06 15.82
C GLY A 81 30.56 1.35 15.61
N GLY A 82 29.95 1.86 16.68
CA GLY A 82 29.32 3.19 16.76
C GLY A 82 28.28 3.48 15.68
N GLY A 83 27.02 3.22 16.00
CA GLY A 83 25.89 3.63 15.14
C GLY A 83 24.57 3.51 15.90
N ASN A 84 23.62 4.40 15.64
CA ASN A 84 22.28 4.29 16.20
C ASN A 84 21.56 3.07 15.60
N ARG A 85 21.19 2.14 16.46
CA ARG A 85 20.32 1.03 16.08
C ARG A 85 18.89 1.55 16.01
N ILE A 86 18.32 1.57 14.83
CA ILE A 86 16.95 2.04 14.64
C ILE A 86 15.98 1.03 15.22
N GLY A 87 15.07 1.53 16.05
CA GLY A 87 14.04 0.74 16.69
C GLY A 87 13.10 0.08 15.68
N ALA A 88 12.73 -1.15 15.95
CA ALA A 88 11.82 -1.90 15.10
C ALA A 88 10.40 -1.30 15.08
N VAL A 89 9.70 -1.53 13.98
CA VAL A 89 8.29 -1.14 13.79
C VAL A 89 7.44 -2.39 13.89
N SER A 90 6.42 -2.38 14.75
CA SER A 90 5.44 -3.45 14.90
C SER A 90 4.11 -3.03 14.28
N ILE A 91 3.52 -3.91 13.48
CA ILE A 91 2.27 -3.70 12.77
C ILE A 91 1.19 -4.60 13.37
N CYS A 92 0.21 -3.98 14.03
CA CYS A 92 -0.85 -4.69 14.73
C CYS A 92 -2.20 -4.44 14.07
N PHE A 93 -2.90 -5.51 13.72
CA PHE A 93 -4.32 -5.45 13.38
C PHE A 93 -5.12 -5.67 14.67
N VAL A 94 -6.10 -4.81 14.93
CA VAL A 94 -6.90 -4.87 16.14
C VAL A 94 -8.34 -5.14 15.77
N GLU A 95 -8.88 -6.28 16.19
CA GLU A 95 -10.26 -6.66 16.02
C GLU A 95 -11.02 -6.53 17.35
N ASN A 96 -12.07 -5.71 17.41
CA ASN A 96 -12.89 -5.50 18.61
C ASN A 96 -12.09 -5.15 19.88
N GLY A 97 -10.93 -4.50 19.73
CA GLY A 97 -10.02 -4.15 20.81
C GLY A 97 -8.96 -5.20 21.13
N GLU A 98 -9.00 -6.37 20.50
CA GLU A 98 -8.01 -7.44 20.66
C GLU A 98 -6.89 -7.30 19.62
N PRO A 99 -5.65 -6.99 20.02
CA PRO A 99 -4.56 -6.80 19.09
C PRO A 99 -3.92 -8.12 18.63
N ASP A 100 -3.78 -8.28 17.32
CA ASP A 100 -2.89 -9.26 16.69
C ASP A 100 -1.65 -8.54 16.16
N CYS A 101 -0.53 -8.70 16.87
CA CYS A 101 0.79 -8.17 16.53
C CYS A 101 1.74 -9.28 16.09
N SER A 102 1.24 -10.45 15.73
CA SER A 102 2.08 -11.58 15.30
C SER A 102 2.78 -11.35 13.97
N GLU A 103 2.24 -10.43 13.16
CA GLU A 103 2.73 -10.14 11.80
C GLU A 103 2.78 -11.37 10.88
N GLU A 104 2.17 -12.48 11.30
CA GLU A 104 2.23 -13.76 10.59
C GLU A 104 1.71 -13.65 9.15
N MET A 105 0.67 -12.85 8.92
CA MET A 105 0.12 -12.60 7.60
C MET A 105 1.12 -11.90 6.66
N LEU A 106 1.96 -11.02 7.22
CA LEU A 106 3.03 -10.33 6.50
C LEU A 106 4.21 -11.28 6.26
N LEU A 107 4.64 -11.97 7.31
CA LEU A 107 5.77 -12.91 7.28
C LEU A 107 5.51 -14.07 6.31
N ALA A 108 4.27 -14.52 6.17
CA ALA A 108 3.89 -15.53 5.19
C ALA A 108 4.27 -15.10 3.76
N LYS A 109 4.08 -13.82 3.41
CA LYS A 109 4.44 -13.30 2.07
C LYS A 109 5.93 -13.31 1.81
N TYR A 110 6.75 -13.04 2.81
CA TYR A 110 8.20 -13.17 2.67
C TYR A 110 8.63 -14.61 2.47
N ARG A 111 8.02 -15.56 3.21
CA ARG A 111 8.29 -16.99 3.02
C ARG A 111 7.91 -17.47 1.62
N GLU A 112 6.73 -17.05 1.12
CA GLU A 112 6.29 -17.33 -0.26
C GLU A 112 7.29 -16.78 -1.29
N ALA A 113 7.83 -15.59 -1.05
CA ALA A 113 8.85 -14.95 -1.90
C ALA A 113 10.27 -15.50 -1.67
N LYS A 114 10.45 -16.48 -0.79
CA LYS A 114 11.77 -17.05 -0.41
C LYS A 114 12.75 -16.01 0.16
N ILE A 115 12.22 -15.01 0.84
CA ILE A 115 13.00 -13.99 1.54
C ILE A 115 13.17 -14.46 2.99
N SER A 116 14.41 -14.61 3.41
CA SER A 116 14.74 -15.04 4.77
C SER A 116 15.09 -13.82 5.64
N PHE A 117 14.66 -13.87 6.89
CA PHE A 117 15.11 -12.98 7.95
C PHE A 117 16.01 -13.76 8.91
N VAL A 118 16.90 -13.07 9.56
CA VAL A 118 17.66 -13.66 10.67
C VAL A 118 16.67 -13.99 11.80
N ALA A 119 16.76 -15.18 12.34
CA ALA A 119 15.87 -15.62 13.41
C ALA A 119 15.98 -14.68 14.61
N GLY A 120 14.86 -14.16 15.08
CA GLY A 120 14.77 -13.22 16.19
C GLY A 120 14.91 -11.75 15.81
N GLU A 121 15.20 -11.42 14.56
CA GLU A 121 15.17 -10.04 14.09
C GLU A 121 13.75 -9.61 13.71
N HIS A 122 13.41 -8.37 14.07
CA HIS A 122 12.16 -7.75 13.64
C HIS A 122 12.23 -7.41 12.15
N PRO A 123 11.19 -7.75 11.34
CA PRO A 123 11.28 -7.56 9.89
C PRO A 123 11.14 -6.09 9.45
N PHE A 124 10.58 -5.21 10.30
CA PHE A 124 10.26 -3.83 9.91
C PHE A 124 11.02 -2.82 10.76
N TYR A 125 11.60 -1.79 10.13
CA TYR A 125 12.42 -0.77 10.78
C TYR A 125 11.93 0.65 10.57
N GLU A 126 11.33 0.95 9.44
CA GLU A 126 10.87 2.29 9.10
C GLU A 126 9.58 2.22 8.31
N LEU A 127 8.63 3.07 8.65
CA LEU A 127 7.35 3.15 7.98
C LEU A 127 7.36 4.31 6.98
N PHE A 128 7.15 4.01 5.70
CA PHE A 128 7.03 5.02 4.64
C PHE A 128 5.59 5.38 4.30
N ALA A 129 4.66 4.44 4.48
CA ALA A 129 3.25 4.69 4.30
C ALA A 129 2.40 3.70 5.11
N SER A 130 1.30 4.21 5.65
CA SER A 130 0.21 3.45 6.23
C SER A 130 -1.07 4.25 5.99
N ASP A 131 -1.73 3.99 4.88
CA ASP A 131 -2.88 4.78 4.44
C ASP A 131 -3.90 3.93 3.69
N VAL A 132 -5.11 4.46 3.58
CA VAL A 132 -6.13 3.86 2.72
C VAL A 132 -6.07 4.49 1.35
N VAL A 133 -5.93 3.64 0.35
CA VAL A 133 -5.92 3.98 -1.08
C VAL A 133 -7.10 3.30 -1.77
N PHE A 134 -7.46 3.76 -2.96
CA PHE A 134 -8.62 3.22 -3.67
C PHE A 134 -8.19 2.66 -5.02
N SER A 135 -8.67 1.46 -5.33
CA SER A 135 -8.39 0.77 -6.60
C SER A 135 -9.54 0.79 -7.59
N GLY A 136 -10.66 1.43 -7.24
CA GLY A 136 -11.85 1.54 -8.09
C GLY A 136 -12.22 2.99 -8.42
N PRO A 137 -13.01 3.21 -9.48
CA PRO A 137 -13.51 4.53 -9.85
C PRO A 137 -14.39 5.10 -8.73
N GLY A 138 -14.40 6.42 -8.59
CA GLY A 138 -15.22 7.09 -7.58
C GLY A 138 -14.82 6.76 -6.13
N ARG A 139 -13.55 6.40 -5.89
CA ARG A 139 -13.04 5.98 -4.57
C ARG A 139 -13.74 4.73 -4.02
N THR A 140 -14.07 3.81 -4.90
CA THR A 140 -14.55 2.48 -4.52
C THR A 140 -13.39 1.51 -4.33
N LEU A 141 -13.65 0.32 -3.77
CA LEU A 141 -12.67 -0.74 -3.54
C LEU A 141 -11.46 -0.25 -2.72
N PRO A 142 -11.65 0.07 -1.43
CA PRO A 142 -10.57 0.51 -0.58
C PRO A 142 -9.53 -0.60 -0.40
N LEU A 143 -8.26 -0.18 -0.31
CA LEU A 143 -7.12 -1.00 0.04
C LEU A 143 -6.36 -0.31 1.17
N LEU A 144 -5.93 -1.06 2.16
CA LEU A 144 -4.95 -0.57 3.12
C LEU A 144 -3.57 -0.79 2.52
N ARG A 145 -2.78 0.28 2.39
CA ARG A 145 -1.40 0.23 1.94
C ARG A 145 -0.46 0.36 3.13
N ILE A 146 0.48 -0.57 3.24
CA ILE A 146 1.62 -0.48 4.17
C ILE A 146 2.90 -0.56 3.35
N LYS A 147 3.77 0.42 3.54
CA LYS A 147 5.09 0.47 2.91
C LYS A 147 6.14 0.68 3.98
N SER A 148 7.06 -0.26 4.12
CA SER A 148 8.03 -0.28 5.21
C SER A 148 9.41 -0.72 4.75
N CYS A 149 10.45 -0.20 5.40
CA CYS A 149 11.81 -0.71 5.29
C CYS A 149 11.91 -2.06 6.01
N THR A 150 12.35 -3.09 5.30
CA THR A 150 12.34 -4.46 5.80
C THR A 150 13.72 -5.02 6.11
N ASN A 151 14.77 -4.49 5.49
CA ASN A 151 16.14 -4.93 5.72
C ASN A 151 17.07 -3.75 5.46
N ARG A 152 18.04 -3.54 6.33
CA ARG A 152 19.08 -2.54 6.15
C ARG A 152 20.37 -3.23 5.74
N GLY A 153 20.88 -2.87 4.57
CA GLY A 153 22.24 -3.23 4.19
C GLY A 153 23.26 -2.43 4.98
N PHE A 154 24.51 -2.87 4.99
CA PHE A 154 25.64 -2.19 5.65
C PHE A 154 25.84 -0.73 5.20
N ASN A 155 25.30 -0.33 4.07
CA ASN A 155 25.37 1.03 3.52
C ASN A 155 24.14 1.89 3.88
N GLY A 156 23.28 1.44 4.80
CA GLY A 156 22.07 2.17 5.20
C GLY A 156 20.88 2.09 4.25
N ASN A 157 21.05 1.46 3.08
CA ASN A 157 19.95 1.23 2.15
C ASN A 157 19.02 0.13 2.68
N CYS A 158 17.73 0.30 2.48
CA CYS A 158 16.76 -0.71 2.89
C CYS A 158 16.00 -1.31 1.72
N GLY A 159 15.66 -2.59 1.85
CA GLY A 159 14.64 -3.21 1.02
C GLY A 159 13.27 -2.65 1.43
N VAL A 160 12.52 -2.12 0.47
CA VAL A 160 11.23 -1.52 0.72
C VAL A 160 10.14 -2.50 0.37
N SER A 161 9.40 -2.95 1.37
CA SER A 161 8.25 -3.81 1.19
C SER A 161 6.97 -3.01 1.03
N THR A 162 6.19 -3.36 0.03
CA THR A 162 4.88 -2.78 -0.24
C THR A 162 3.83 -3.87 -0.09
N PHE A 163 2.91 -3.68 0.83
CA PHE A 163 1.74 -4.53 1.03
C PHE A 163 0.47 -3.77 0.68
N LEU A 164 -0.45 -4.43 -0.02
CA LEU A 164 -1.82 -3.99 -0.16
C LEU A 164 -2.72 -5.03 0.47
N PHE A 165 -3.64 -4.56 1.33
CA PHE A 165 -4.62 -5.41 1.98
C PHE A 165 -6.00 -5.05 1.49
N ALA A 166 -6.81 -6.07 1.24
CA ALA A 166 -8.25 -5.94 1.06
C ALA A 166 -8.98 -6.56 2.25
N TYR A 167 -10.16 -6.04 2.55
CA TYR A 167 -11.04 -6.65 3.52
C TYR A 167 -11.90 -7.74 2.87
N ASP A 168 -11.82 -8.94 3.41
CA ASP A 168 -12.69 -10.06 3.05
C ASP A 168 -13.94 -10.04 3.91
N ARG A 169 -15.07 -9.62 3.33
CA ARG A 169 -16.36 -9.54 4.01
C ARG A 169 -16.89 -10.89 4.51
N ASN A 170 -16.53 -11.99 3.85
CA ASN A 170 -17.01 -13.32 4.23
C ASN A 170 -16.31 -13.80 5.50
N ALA A 171 -15.00 -13.65 5.53
CA ALA A 171 -14.16 -14.06 6.64
C ALA A 171 -14.06 -13.01 7.76
N ASP A 172 -14.58 -11.79 7.56
CA ASP A 172 -14.38 -10.63 8.44
C ASP A 172 -12.90 -10.38 8.77
N LYS A 173 -12.03 -10.39 7.76
CA LYS A 173 -10.58 -10.29 7.94
C LYS A 173 -9.92 -9.49 6.83
N PHE A 174 -8.81 -8.85 7.17
CA PHE A 174 -7.91 -8.29 6.18
C PHE A 174 -7.00 -9.39 5.61
N ARG A 175 -6.76 -9.34 4.29
CA ARG A 175 -5.84 -10.25 3.58
C ARG A 175 -4.87 -9.46 2.73
N VAL A 176 -3.63 -9.91 2.65
CA VAL A 176 -2.67 -9.38 1.70
C VAL A 176 -3.07 -9.83 0.30
N VAL A 177 -3.41 -8.85 -0.55
CA VAL A 177 -3.80 -9.08 -1.96
C VAL A 177 -2.68 -8.76 -2.93
N PHE A 178 -1.68 -8.00 -2.49
CA PHE A 178 -0.45 -7.73 -3.24
C PHE A 178 0.72 -7.57 -2.28
N PHE A 179 1.85 -8.13 -2.66
CA PHE A 179 3.14 -7.94 -1.99
C PHE A 179 4.24 -7.80 -3.03
N ASN A 180 5.10 -6.84 -2.83
CA ASN A 180 6.37 -6.72 -3.55
C ASN A 180 7.43 -6.10 -2.64
N MET A 181 8.66 -6.52 -2.82
CA MET A 181 9.82 -5.92 -2.18
C MET A 181 10.72 -5.33 -3.25
N THR A 182 10.96 -4.04 -3.18
CA THR A 182 11.89 -3.36 -4.07
C THR A 182 13.30 -3.43 -3.51
N GLY A 183 14.28 -3.42 -4.40
CA GLY A 183 15.69 -3.58 -4.04
C GLY A 183 16.25 -2.40 -3.26
N ARG A 184 17.48 -2.63 -2.81
CA ARG A 184 18.17 -1.79 -1.83
C ARG A 184 18.64 -0.42 -2.33
N ASN A 185 18.60 -0.17 -3.63
CA ASN A 185 19.30 0.98 -4.24
C ASN A 185 18.36 2.07 -4.77
N ASN A 186 17.08 2.10 -4.36
CA ASN A 186 16.07 3.01 -4.93
C ASN A 186 15.92 2.92 -6.47
N ASN A 187 16.53 1.90 -7.09
CA ASN A 187 16.47 1.67 -8.53
C ASN A 187 15.22 0.90 -8.95
N GLU A 188 14.37 0.58 -8.00
CA GLU A 188 13.13 -0.16 -8.23
C GLU A 188 11.95 0.63 -7.69
N GLU A 189 10.82 0.53 -8.35
CA GLU A 189 9.58 1.16 -7.91
C GLU A 189 8.41 0.20 -7.95
N THR A 190 7.56 0.31 -6.93
CA THR A 190 6.22 -0.27 -6.91
C THR A 190 5.21 0.86 -6.78
N ARG A 191 4.35 1.02 -7.77
CA ARG A 191 3.35 2.09 -7.82
C ARG A 191 1.93 1.54 -7.98
N LEU A 192 1.05 1.82 -7.03
CA LEU A 192 -0.39 1.67 -7.23
C LEU A 192 -0.89 2.87 -8.05
N VAL A 193 -1.52 2.59 -9.17
CA VAL A 193 -2.08 3.61 -10.06
C VAL A 193 -3.44 4.06 -9.52
N GLN A 194 -3.58 5.36 -9.25
CA GLN A 194 -4.77 5.94 -8.61
C GLN A 194 -5.68 6.72 -9.58
N SER A 195 -5.35 6.76 -10.88
CA SER A 195 -6.16 7.43 -11.90
C SER A 195 -5.87 6.89 -13.31
N GLY A 196 -6.69 7.30 -14.27
CA GLY A 196 -6.51 6.95 -15.68
C GLY A 196 -6.84 5.49 -16.03
N PRO A 197 -6.43 5.03 -17.24
CA PRO A 197 -6.81 3.72 -17.77
C PRO A 197 -6.32 2.52 -16.93
N LEU A 198 -5.27 2.72 -16.14
CA LEU A 198 -4.69 1.70 -15.28
C LEU A 198 -5.10 1.86 -13.81
N LEU A 199 -6.15 2.65 -13.52
CA LEU A 199 -6.64 2.82 -12.16
C LEU A 199 -6.77 1.48 -11.43
N GLY A 200 -6.19 1.39 -10.25
CA GLY A 200 -6.20 0.20 -9.41
C GLY A 200 -5.19 -0.88 -9.78
N ASN A 201 -4.44 -0.72 -10.88
CA ASN A 201 -3.34 -1.63 -11.19
C ASN A 201 -2.08 -1.24 -10.40
N VAL A 202 -1.22 -2.23 -10.18
CA VAL A 202 0.12 -1.99 -9.64
C VAL A 202 1.15 -2.15 -10.75
N ILE A 203 2.03 -1.18 -10.89
CA ILE A 203 3.16 -1.24 -11.80
C ILE A 203 4.43 -1.39 -10.98
N VAL A 204 5.26 -2.35 -11.37
CA VAL A 204 6.58 -2.59 -10.79
C VAL A 204 7.62 -2.37 -11.88
N ALA A 205 8.66 -1.61 -11.56
CA ALA A 205 9.82 -1.42 -12.43
C ALA A 205 11.10 -1.79 -11.67
N TYR A 206 11.93 -2.63 -12.26
CA TYR A 206 13.22 -3.06 -11.70
C TYR A 206 14.29 -3.21 -12.78
N PRO A 207 15.56 -2.92 -12.47
CA PRO A 207 16.63 -2.92 -13.46
C PRO A 207 16.98 -4.34 -13.92
N THR A 208 17.38 -4.46 -15.19
CA THR A 208 17.79 -5.73 -15.78
C THR A 208 19.27 -6.01 -15.63
N SER A 209 20.08 -4.95 -15.47
CA SER A 209 21.55 -5.05 -15.46
C SER A 209 22.16 -3.76 -14.89
N ASN A 210 23.48 -3.67 -14.93
CA ASN A 210 24.23 -2.45 -14.63
C ASN A 210 23.98 -1.34 -15.68
N ALA A 211 24.40 -0.12 -15.34
CA ALA A 211 24.27 1.05 -16.22
C ALA A 211 24.90 0.83 -17.61
N PRO A 212 24.30 1.36 -18.71
CA PRO A 212 23.02 2.05 -18.72
C PRO A 212 21.86 1.10 -18.41
N PHE A 213 21.06 1.46 -17.42
CA PHE A 213 20.00 0.59 -16.94
C PHE A 213 18.87 0.47 -17.96
N THR A 214 18.51 -0.77 -18.31
CA THR A 214 17.21 -1.07 -18.88
C THR A 214 16.35 -1.69 -17.79
N TYR A 215 15.04 -1.63 -17.94
CA TYR A 215 14.12 -2.06 -16.90
C TYR A 215 13.17 -3.15 -17.40
N PHE A 216 12.87 -4.09 -16.52
CA PHE A 216 11.62 -4.83 -16.61
C PHE A 216 10.51 -3.98 -16.04
N VAL A 217 9.37 -3.97 -16.74
CA VAL A 217 8.12 -3.36 -16.28
C VAL A 217 7.08 -4.45 -16.19
N GLU A 218 6.47 -4.57 -15.04
CA GLU A 218 5.37 -5.49 -14.79
C GLU A 218 4.11 -4.72 -14.44
N VAL A 219 2.97 -5.19 -14.96
CA VAL A 219 1.65 -4.69 -14.59
C VAL A 219 0.88 -5.81 -13.93
N HIS A 220 0.42 -5.53 -12.71
CA HIS A 220 -0.42 -6.41 -11.94
C HIS A 220 -1.82 -5.82 -11.87
N LYS A 221 -2.82 -6.60 -12.26
CA LYS A 221 -4.22 -6.22 -12.24
C LYS A 221 -4.95 -6.98 -11.14
N ARG A 222 -5.83 -6.28 -10.44
CA ARG A 222 -6.74 -6.93 -9.49
C ARG A 222 -7.74 -7.79 -10.26
N THR A 223 -7.67 -9.10 -10.08
CA THR A 223 -8.51 -10.08 -10.79
C THR A 223 -9.70 -10.52 -9.96
N SER A 224 -9.61 -10.38 -8.65
CA SER A 224 -10.67 -10.68 -7.70
C SER A 224 -10.53 -9.79 -6.47
N ASP A 225 -11.44 -9.92 -5.51
CA ASP A 225 -11.33 -9.21 -4.23
C ASP A 225 -10.12 -9.66 -3.38
N SER A 226 -9.53 -10.79 -3.75
CA SER A 226 -8.48 -11.44 -2.95
C SER A 226 -7.07 -11.42 -3.57
N GLU A 227 -6.90 -11.00 -4.83
CA GLU A 227 -5.60 -11.19 -5.48
C GLU A 227 -5.32 -10.22 -6.63
N TYR A 228 -4.04 -9.89 -6.78
CA TYR A 228 -3.45 -9.26 -7.95
C TYR A 228 -2.71 -10.29 -8.79
N SER A 229 -3.02 -10.35 -10.09
CA SER A 229 -2.31 -11.20 -11.03
C SER A 229 -1.51 -10.36 -12.02
N ARG A 230 -0.31 -10.82 -12.34
CA ARG A 230 0.54 -10.20 -13.35
C ARG A 230 -0.04 -10.41 -14.74
N VAL A 231 -0.40 -9.32 -15.41
CA VAL A 231 -1.05 -9.33 -16.74
C VAL A 231 -0.10 -8.90 -17.87
N LEU A 232 1.01 -8.25 -17.52
CA LEU A 232 2.01 -7.83 -18.50
C LEU A 232 3.39 -7.87 -17.84
N THR A 233 4.37 -8.35 -18.60
CA THR A 233 5.81 -8.19 -18.31
C THR A 233 6.54 -7.92 -19.61
N TYR A 234 7.38 -6.91 -19.62
CA TYR A 234 8.25 -6.66 -20.76
C TYR A 234 9.56 -5.99 -20.31
N ARG A 235 10.56 -6.08 -21.15
CA ARG A 235 11.81 -5.34 -21.00
C ARG A 235 11.71 -4.07 -21.84
N GLY A 236 11.89 -2.91 -21.20
CA GLY A 236 12.03 -1.64 -21.89
C GLY A 236 13.27 -1.62 -22.76
N THR A 237 13.21 -0.86 -23.84
CA THR A 237 14.35 -0.65 -24.76
C THR A 237 15.12 0.62 -24.45
N THR A 238 14.58 1.47 -23.60
CA THR A 238 15.21 2.73 -23.17
C THR A 238 16.31 2.45 -22.16
N GLY A 239 17.49 2.99 -22.41
CA GLY A 239 18.60 2.97 -21.46
C GLY A 239 18.57 4.22 -20.56
N TYR A 240 18.65 4.03 -19.27
CA TYR A 240 18.64 5.10 -18.26
C TYR A 240 20.04 5.20 -17.63
N GLY A 241 20.59 6.40 -17.57
CA GLY A 241 21.95 6.61 -17.07
C GLY A 241 22.04 6.64 -15.55
N ASP A 242 20.98 7.08 -14.86
CA ASP A 242 20.95 7.34 -13.43
C ASP A 242 20.23 6.28 -12.59
N GLY A 243 19.60 5.30 -13.22
CA GLY A 243 18.88 4.25 -12.51
C GLY A 243 17.65 4.75 -11.71
N ASN A 244 17.06 5.89 -12.08
CA ASN A 244 15.89 6.42 -11.39
C ASN A 244 14.59 5.73 -11.80
N ALA A 245 14.17 4.74 -11.04
CA ALA A 245 12.95 3.97 -11.30
C ALA A 245 11.66 4.81 -11.30
N LEU A 246 11.63 5.91 -10.57
CA LEU A 246 10.45 6.80 -10.54
C LEU A 246 10.17 7.44 -11.89
N ALA A 247 11.23 7.79 -12.63
CA ALA A 247 11.11 8.28 -14.01
C ALA A 247 10.79 7.17 -15.00
N VAL A 248 11.20 5.93 -14.71
CA VAL A 248 11.01 4.80 -15.61
C VAL A 248 9.54 4.48 -15.81
N ILE A 249 8.75 4.35 -14.74
CA ILE A 249 7.31 4.05 -14.86
C ILE A 249 6.60 5.12 -15.69
N ASP A 250 6.93 6.39 -15.49
CA ASP A 250 6.33 7.49 -16.23
C ASP A 250 6.74 7.46 -17.72
N SER A 251 8.02 7.23 -18.00
CA SER A 251 8.56 7.16 -19.37
C SER A 251 8.07 5.93 -20.14
N GLU A 252 7.88 4.80 -19.47
CA GLU A 252 7.38 3.57 -20.07
C GLU A 252 5.85 3.51 -20.16
N MET A 253 5.14 4.50 -19.65
CA MET A 253 3.67 4.50 -19.62
C MET A 253 3.02 4.35 -21.00
N PRO A 254 3.42 5.07 -22.07
CA PRO A 254 2.86 4.88 -23.40
C PRO A 254 3.06 3.47 -23.93
N GLU A 255 4.25 2.90 -23.76
CA GLU A 255 4.55 1.53 -24.19
C GLU A 255 3.73 0.51 -23.38
N THR A 256 3.62 0.73 -22.07
CA THR A 256 2.76 -0.08 -21.20
C THR A 256 1.31 -0.08 -21.70
N LEU A 257 0.76 1.09 -21.95
CA LEU A 257 -0.60 1.23 -22.45
C LEU A 257 -0.77 0.66 -23.85
N ARG A 258 0.23 0.84 -24.73
CA ARG A 258 0.23 0.26 -26.08
C ARG A 258 0.17 -1.27 -26.04
N ARG A 259 0.99 -1.89 -25.20
CA ARG A 259 1.02 -3.36 -25.04
C ARG A 259 -0.28 -3.91 -24.46
N LEU A 260 -0.95 -3.13 -23.64
CA LEU A 260 -2.27 -3.47 -23.09
C LEU A 260 -3.44 -3.12 -24.05
N GLY A 261 -3.15 -2.54 -25.22
CA GLY A 261 -4.17 -2.14 -26.20
C GLY A 261 -4.98 -0.91 -25.77
N LEU A 262 -4.47 -0.13 -24.81
CA LEU A 262 -5.15 1.04 -24.23
C LEU A 262 -4.69 2.38 -24.85
N TRP A 263 -3.67 2.35 -25.69
CA TRP A 263 -3.14 3.50 -26.42
C TRP A 263 -2.57 3.05 -27.77
N LYS A 264 -2.64 3.91 -28.78
CA LYS A 264 -2.09 3.65 -30.13
C LYS A 264 -1.13 4.75 -30.52
N ILE A 265 -0.12 4.37 -31.33
CA ILE A 265 0.80 5.35 -31.92
C ILE A 265 0.02 6.33 -32.79
N GLY A 266 0.22 7.62 -32.54
CA GLY A 266 -0.49 8.71 -33.19
C GLY A 266 -1.57 9.36 -32.30
N ASP A 267 -2.00 8.68 -31.23
CA ASP A 267 -2.84 9.31 -30.20
C ASP A 267 -2.00 10.33 -29.39
N PRO A 268 -2.62 11.32 -28.73
CA PRO A 268 -1.92 12.16 -27.78
C PRO A 268 -1.19 11.32 -26.73
N LEU A 269 0.03 11.71 -26.36
CA LEU A 269 0.79 11.00 -25.32
C LEU A 269 -0.04 10.95 -24.03
N PRO A 270 -0.18 9.76 -23.43
CA PRO A 270 -0.91 9.63 -22.19
C PRO A 270 -0.17 10.36 -21.08
N VAL A 271 -0.93 11.11 -20.28
CA VAL A 271 -0.39 11.68 -19.04
C VAL A 271 -0.32 10.54 -18.02
N PRO A 272 0.85 10.23 -17.45
CA PRO A 272 0.97 9.19 -16.45
C PRO A 272 0.08 9.50 -15.24
N PRO A 273 -0.72 8.53 -14.79
CA PRO A 273 -1.56 8.73 -13.62
C PRO A 273 -0.68 8.85 -12.36
N ASN A 274 -1.07 9.72 -11.44
CA ASN A 274 -0.30 10.05 -10.22
C ASN A 274 1.13 10.51 -10.53
N THR A 275 1.24 11.25 -11.59
CA THR A 275 2.53 11.62 -12.14
C THR A 275 3.32 12.52 -11.18
N ARG A 276 4.56 12.17 -10.95
CA ARG A 276 5.60 13.11 -10.51
C ARG A 276 6.16 13.89 -11.70
N CYS A 277 5.69 13.56 -12.87
CA CYS A 277 6.01 14.13 -14.15
C CYS A 277 4.91 15.11 -14.53
N ALA A 278 5.20 16.42 -14.57
CA ALA A 278 4.23 17.41 -14.98
C ALA A 278 3.82 17.21 -16.46
N ARG A 279 4.76 16.81 -17.29
CA ARG A 279 4.54 16.56 -18.72
C ARG A 279 5.54 15.59 -19.30
N LEU A 280 5.08 14.67 -20.17
CA LEU A 280 5.98 13.89 -21.03
C LEU A 280 6.36 14.69 -22.25
N VAL A 281 7.65 14.71 -22.57
CA VAL A 281 8.21 15.37 -23.76
C VAL A 281 9.10 14.39 -24.52
N MET A 282 9.00 14.40 -25.85
CA MET A 282 9.89 13.64 -26.72
C MET A 282 11.20 14.41 -26.93
N ARG A 283 12.32 13.80 -26.58
CA ARG A 283 13.66 14.32 -26.87
C ARG A 283 14.46 13.24 -27.57
N LYS A 284 14.84 13.47 -28.81
CA LYS A 284 15.64 12.53 -29.64
C LYS A 284 15.02 11.11 -29.71
N GLY A 285 13.69 11.02 -29.82
CA GLY A 285 12.98 9.74 -29.90
C GLY A 285 12.80 9.01 -28.57
N VAL A 286 13.18 9.63 -27.45
CA VAL A 286 13.01 9.11 -26.10
C VAL A 286 12.04 10.03 -25.34
N GLU A 287 11.13 9.43 -24.59
CA GLU A 287 10.22 10.16 -23.71
C GLU A 287 10.93 10.54 -22.42
N TRP A 288 10.82 11.81 -22.07
CA TRP A 288 11.38 12.37 -20.86
C TRP A 288 10.28 12.98 -20.00
N CYS A 289 10.42 12.84 -18.70
CA CYS A 289 9.64 13.57 -17.75
C CYS A 289 10.13 15.03 -17.68
N ASP A 290 9.25 15.97 -18.00
CA ASP A 290 9.50 17.39 -17.78
C ASP A 290 8.82 17.77 -16.45
N PRO A 291 9.55 18.13 -15.40
CA PRO A 291 8.99 18.42 -14.08
C PRO A 291 8.33 19.80 -13.99
N HIS A 292 8.35 20.60 -15.06
CA HIS A 292 7.83 22.00 -15.10
C HIS A 292 6.64 22.21 -16.02
#